data_43d7e4aeb9688002d1e1192d0160cabc
#
_entry.id   43d7e4aeb9688002d1e1192d0160cabc
#
_cell.length_a   1.000
_cell.length_b   1.000
_cell.length_c   1.000
_cell.angle_alpha   90.00
_cell.angle_beta   90.00
_cell.angle_gamma   90.00
#
_symmetry.space_group_name_H-M   'P 1'
#
loop_
_entity.id
_entity.type
_entity.pdbx_description
1 polymer ?
#
loop_
_entity_poly.entity_id
_entity_poly.type
_entity_poly.pdbx_seq_one_letter_code
_entity_poly.pdbx_strand_id
1 'polypeptide(L)'
;MYKIVRKKELNAAVTYMEIEAPFVARKAKAGQFIIFRVDEKSERVPLTIAGYDREKGTVAIIFQKVGLSTEMLGSLNEGDYIQDFVGPLGKPTDVEGKKRVCVVGGGVGCAIAYPSAKAFKEAGVETDVIVGFRNKDIVILEDEFKQACDHLYLMTDDGSYGEHGFVTVKLQQLLESGIQYDEVLAIGPIPMMKFVSKTTEPFGVKTVVSLNPIMVDGTGMCGGCRVTVGGEVKFACVDGPDFDGHKVDYDELMSRNSVYREREAEERKTHICRNQKMGEELIK
;
A
#
# COMPACT_ATOMS: atom_id res chain seq x y z
N MET A 1 14.55 17.66 -7.44
CA MET A 1 13.09 17.82 -7.43
C MET A 1 12.49 16.95 -8.52
N TYR A 2 11.29 16.40 -8.31
CA TYR A 2 10.63 15.44 -9.18
C TYR A 2 9.28 15.99 -9.61
N LYS A 3 9.05 16.09 -10.93
CA LYS A 3 7.85 16.72 -11.50
C LYS A 3 6.65 15.78 -11.44
N ILE A 4 5.50 16.30 -11.05
CA ILE A 4 4.20 15.62 -11.17
C ILE A 4 3.72 15.80 -12.63
N VAL A 5 3.60 14.71 -13.38
CA VAL A 5 3.21 14.74 -14.79
C VAL A 5 1.73 14.40 -15.02
N ARG A 6 1.11 13.74 -14.04
CA ARG A 6 -0.31 13.42 -14.05
C ARG A 6 -0.87 13.32 -12.65
N LYS A 7 -2.10 13.80 -12.45
CA LYS A 7 -2.87 13.66 -11.21
C LYS A 7 -4.32 13.26 -11.53
N LYS A 8 -4.88 12.33 -10.74
CA LYS A 8 -6.28 11.94 -10.81
C LYS A 8 -6.81 11.64 -9.41
N GLU A 9 -7.92 12.23 -9.04
CA GLU A 9 -8.64 11.84 -7.84
C GLU A 9 -9.45 10.57 -8.16
N LEU A 10 -9.15 9.48 -7.44
CA LEU A 10 -9.87 8.21 -7.59
C LEU A 10 -11.18 8.23 -6.80
N ASN A 11 -11.17 8.88 -5.63
CA ASN A 11 -12.34 9.25 -4.83
C ASN A 11 -11.97 10.45 -3.93
N ALA A 12 -12.86 10.89 -3.06
CA ALA A 12 -12.64 12.04 -2.19
C ALA A 12 -11.37 11.96 -1.32
N ALA A 13 -10.92 10.75 -0.98
CA ALA A 13 -9.77 10.53 -0.10
C ALA A 13 -8.53 9.99 -0.79
N VAL A 14 -8.65 9.39 -1.97
CA VAL A 14 -7.56 8.67 -2.65
C VAL A 14 -7.17 9.36 -3.93
N THR A 15 -5.88 9.61 -4.08
CA THR A 15 -5.27 10.29 -5.23
C THR A 15 -4.28 9.37 -5.93
N TYR A 16 -4.31 9.37 -7.25
CA TYR A 16 -3.30 8.81 -8.15
C TYR A 16 -2.40 9.92 -8.67
N MET A 17 -1.09 9.71 -8.66
CA MET A 17 -0.11 10.61 -9.28
C MET A 17 0.95 9.84 -10.07
N GLU A 18 1.35 10.38 -11.22
CA GLU A 18 2.55 9.97 -11.95
C GLU A 18 3.65 11.00 -11.77
N ILE A 19 4.83 10.53 -11.41
CA ILE A 19 6.00 11.34 -11.10
C ILE A 19 7.10 11.03 -12.12
N GLU A 20 7.70 12.06 -12.70
CA GLU A 20 8.88 11.93 -13.55
C GLU A 20 10.09 11.54 -12.71
N ALA A 21 10.48 10.26 -12.78
CA ALA A 21 11.55 9.66 -11.99
C ALA A 21 12.26 8.54 -12.77
N PRO A 22 12.99 8.85 -13.87
CA PRO A 22 13.50 7.87 -14.83
C PRO A 22 14.46 6.85 -14.20
N PHE A 23 15.25 7.24 -13.21
CA PHE A 23 16.16 6.32 -12.52
C PHE A 23 15.40 5.29 -11.66
N VAL A 24 14.29 5.70 -11.03
CA VAL A 24 13.42 4.82 -10.26
C VAL A 24 12.65 3.91 -11.22
N ALA A 25 11.98 4.48 -12.24
CA ALA A 25 11.18 3.75 -13.22
C ALA A 25 11.95 2.61 -13.90
N ARG A 26 13.22 2.84 -14.24
CA ARG A 26 14.09 1.85 -14.90
C ARG A 26 14.25 0.57 -14.08
N LYS A 27 14.31 0.68 -12.75
CA LYS A 27 14.63 -0.43 -11.83
C LYS A 27 13.42 -0.92 -11.04
N ALA A 28 12.30 -0.20 -11.08
CA ALA A 28 11.10 -0.54 -10.33
C ALA A 28 10.53 -1.90 -10.70
N LYS A 29 10.05 -2.62 -9.66
CA LYS A 29 9.33 -3.88 -9.73
C LYS A 29 8.12 -3.83 -8.78
N ALA A 30 7.13 -4.69 -9.01
CA ALA A 30 5.98 -4.84 -8.12
C ALA A 30 6.41 -5.17 -6.68
N GLY A 31 5.66 -4.69 -5.69
CA GLY A 31 5.94 -4.86 -4.27
C GLY A 31 6.96 -3.89 -3.69
N GLN A 32 7.72 -3.18 -4.53
CA GLN A 32 8.65 -2.16 -4.08
C GLN A 32 7.96 -0.82 -3.79
N PHE A 33 8.63 0.05 -3.05
CA PHE A 33 8.12 1.35 -2.65
C PHE A 33 9.15 2.46 -2.88
N ILE A 34 8.71 3.69 -2.72
CA ILE A 34 9.54 4.90 -2.69
C ILE A 34 9.36 5.59 -1.34
N ILE A 35 10.29 6.45 -0.97
CA ILE A 35 10.10 7.44 0.08
C ILE A 35 10.06 8.81 -0.57
N PHE A 36 8.98 9.56 -0.32
CA PHE A 36 8.84 10.94 -0.77
C PHE A 36 8.98 11.94 0.38
N ARG A 37 9.28 13.17 0.02
CA ARG A 37 9.22 14.35 0.87
C ARG A 37 8.77 15.52 0.00
N VAL A 38 7.70 16.20 0.42
CA VAL A 38 7.08 17.28 -0.38
C VAL A 38 8.01 18.49 -0.48
N ASP A 39 8.53 18.98 0.66
CA ASP A 39 9.44 20.10 0.77
C ASP A 39 10.52 19.87 1.85
N GLU A 40 11.38 20.83 2.10
CA GLU A 40 12.49 20.70 3.07
C GLU A 40 12.04 20.48 4.52
N LYS A 41 10.83 20.88 4.87
CA LYS A 41 10.28 20.79 6.23
C LYS A 41 9.36 19.59 6.42
N SER A 42 8.98 18.94 5.33
CA SER A 42 8.05 17.80 5.35
C SER A 42 8.72 16.52 5.85
N GLU A 43 7.92 15.62 6.37
CA GLU A 43 8.35 14.28 6.75
C GLU A 43 8.66 13.41 5.54
N ARG A 44 9.45 12.39 5.76
CA ARG A 44 9.71 11.32 4.79
C ARG A 44 8.68 10.22 4.97
N VAL A 45 7.93 9.91 3.91
CA VAL A 45 6.83 8.95 3.96
C VAL A 45 7.00 7.89 2.87
N PRO A 46 6.88 6.59 3.21
CA PRO A 46 6.92 5.51 2.23
C PRO A 46 5.58 5.39 1.49
N LEU A 47 5.65 5.21 0.18
CA LEU A 47 4.50 4.86 -0.66
C LEU A 47 4.89 3.76 -1.64
N THR A 48 4.03 2.76 -1.78
CA THR A 48 4.26 1.68 -2.74
C THR A 48 4.17 2.18 -4.17
N ILE A 49 5.03 1.64 -5.02
CA ILE A 49 5.01 1.88 -6.46
C ILE A 49 3.78 1.17 -7.04
N ALA A 50 2.75 1.93 -7.43
CA ALA A 50 1.52 1.42 -8.01
C ALA A 50 1.67 1.06 -9.51
N GLY A 51 2.67 1.64 -10.16
CA GLY A 51 3.00 1.36 -11.55
C GLY A 51 4.24 2.12 -11.98
N TYR A 52 4.77 1.75 -13.15
CA TYR A 52 5.92 2.44 -13.75
C TYR A 52 5.90 2.29 -15.25
N ASP A 53 6.38 3.32 -15.94
CA ASP A 53 6.60 3.32 -17.39
C ASP A 53 8.08 3.63 -17.65
N ARG A 54 8.80 2.63 -18.16
CA ARG A 54 10.26 2.74 -18.40
C ARG A 54 10.58 3.63 -19.59
N GLU A 55 9.71 3.71 -20.60
CA GLU A 55 9.90 4.51 -21.79
C GLU A 55 9.68 6.00 -21.48
N LYS A 56 8.60 6.32 -20.75
CA LYS A 56 8.31 7.67 -20.29
C LYS A 56 9.18 8.10 -19.10
N GLY A 57 9.78 7.15 -18.39
CA GLY A 57 10.55 7.42 -17.17
C GLY A 57 9.66 7.88 -16.01
N THR A 58 8.43 7.39 -15.92
CA THR A 58 7.47 7.78 -14.87
C THR A 58 7.19 6.65 -13.89
N VAL A 59 6.87 7.04 -12.65
CA VAL A 59 6.45 6.15 -11.57
C VAL A 59 5.10 6.62 -11.06
N ALA A 60 4.15 5.70 -10.98
CA ALA A 60 2.83 5.94 -10.42
C ALA A 60 2.78 5.58 -8.92
N ILE A 61 2.16 6.45 -8.15
CA ILE A 61 1.81 6.24 -6.74
C ILE A 61 0.31 6.45 -6.55
N ILE A 62 -0.29 5.67 -5.64
CA ILE A 62 -1.67 5.85 -5.19
C ILE A 62 -1.64 5.95 -3.67
N PHE A 63 -2.24 6.99 -3.14
CA PHE A 63 -2.20 7.25 -1.71
C PHE A 63 -3.52 7.82 -1.20
N GLN A 64 -3.79 7.55 0.07
CA GLN A 64 -4.92 8.14 0.78
C GLN A 64 -4.46 9.38 1.57
N LYS A 65 -5.23 10.45 1.50
CA LYS A 65 -5.04 11.69 2.27
C LYS A 65 -5.48 11.46 3.72
N VAL A 66 -4.59 10.91 4.57
CA VAL A 66 -4.90 10.52 5.97
C VAL A 66 -4.11 11.29 7.02
N GLY A 67 -3.05 11.99 6.62
CA GLY A 67 -2.18 12.76 7.50
C GLY A 67 -1.58 13.95 6.77
N LEU A 68 -0.89 14.83 7.51
CA LEU A 68 -0.36 16.08 7.00
C LEU A 68 0.45 15.89 5.71
N SER A 69 1.41 14.98 5.69
CA SER A 69 2.29 14.77 4.54
C SER A 69 1.54 14.32 3.28
N THR A 70 0.53 13.45 3.42
CA THR A 70 -0.29 12.99 2.30
C THR A 70 -1.35 14.04 1.88
N GLU A 71 -1.81 14.89 2.78
CA GLU A 71 -2.64 16.05 2.44
C GLU A 71 -1.84 17.10 1.67
N MET A 72 -0.60 17.39 2.09
CA MET A 72 0.31 18.29 1.37
C MET A 72 0.62 17.73 -0.03
N LEU A 73 0.96 16.45 -0.15
CA LEU A 73 1.18 15.81 -1.46
C LEU A 73 -0.08 15.90 -2.32
N GLY A 74 -1.26 15.61 -1.76
CA GLY A 74 -2.55 15.68 -2.45
C GLY A 74 -2.95 17.08 -2.89
N SER A 75 -2.40 18.15 -2.28
CA SER A 75 -2.66 19.55 -2.67
C SER A 75 -1.85 19.99 -3.90
N LEU A 76 -0.75 19.29 -4.24
CA LEU A 76 0.05 19.57 -5.42
C LEU A 76 -0.72 19.21 -6.70
N ASN A 77 -0.41 19.88 -7.80
CA ASN A 77 -1.03 19.73 -9.10
C ASN A 77 -0.05 19.21 -10.17
N GLU A 78 -0.56 18.86 -11.33
CA GLU A 78 0.26 18.59 -12.49
C GLU A 78 1.14 19.80 -12.81
N GLY A 79 2.44 19.56 -13.03
CA GLY A 79 3.45 20.57 -13.22
C GLY A 79 4.20 20.98 -11.95
N ASP A 80 3.66 20.74 -10.76
CA ASP A 80 4.34 20.97 -9.49
C ASP A 80 5.46 19.94 -9.25
N TYR A 81 6.26 20.17 -8.21
CA TYR A 81 7.45 19.37 -7.92
C TYR A 81 7.43 18.84 -6.48
N ILE A 82 7.90 17.62 -6.32
CA ILE A 82 8.21 16.98 -5.04
C ILE A 82 9.72 17.11 -4.80
N GLN A 83 10.11 17.41 -3.55
CA GLN A 83 11.52 17.61 -3.19
C GLN A 83 12.35 16.34 -3.33
N ASP A 84 11.93 15.26 -2.67
CA ASP A 84 12.60 13.97 -2.71
C ASP A 84 11.65 12.86 -3.19
N PHE A 85 12.19 11.93 -3.97
CA PHE A 85 11.51 10.74 -4.44
C PHE A 85 12.54 9.61 -4.59
N VAL A 86 12.80 8.93 -3.48
CA VAL A 86 13.91 7.97 -3.35
C VAL A 86 13.40 6.55 -3.53
N GLY A 87 14.02 5.80 -4.43
CA GLY A 87 13.66 4.41 -4.70
C GLY A 87 14.30 3.85 -5.98
N PRO A 88 13.88 2.65 -6.42
CA PRO A 88 12.98 1.76 -5.71
C PRO A 88 13.63 1.17 -4.45
N LEU A 89 12.85 1.01 -3.39
CA LEU A 89 13.26 0.47 -2.10
C LEU A 89 12.50 -0.83 -1.81
N GLY A 90 13.02 -1.63 -0.90
CA GLY A 90 12.45 -2.93 -0.52
C GLY A 90 12.68 -4.03 -1.55
N LYS A 91 12.34 -5.25 -1.17
CA LYS A 91 12.39 -6.42 -2.05
C LYS A 91 11.14 -6.46 -2.93
N PRO A 92 11.26 -6.86 -4.19
CA PRO A 92 10.09 -7.04 -5.05
C PRO A 92 9.26 -8.25 -4.60
N THR A 93 7.98 -8.25 -4.94
CA THR A 93 7.11 -9.43 -4.80
C THR A 93 7.72 -10.61 -5.53
N ASP A 94 7.83 -11.74 -4.85
CA ASP A 94 8.31 -13.00 -5.42
C ASP A 94 7.20 -13.68 -6.22
N VAL A 95 7.35 -13.75 -7.54
CA VAL A 95 6.37 -14.37 -8.45
C VAL A 95 6.79 -15.76 -8.95
N GLU A 96 8.00 -16.23 -8.59
CA GLU A 96 8.58 -17.43 -9.17
C GLU A 96 8.01 -18.72 -8.57
N GLY A 97 7.88 -19.75 -9.38
CA GLY A 97 7.57 -21.13 -8.97
C GLY A 97 6.15 -21.36 -8.44
N LYS A 98 5.24 -20.38 -8.60
CA LYS A 98 3.85 -20.48 -8.17
C LYS A 98 2.93 -20.80 -9.34
N LYS A 99 1.88 -21.58 -9.09
CA LYS A 99 0.84 -21.94 -10.08
C LYS A 99 -0.44 -21.17 -9.83
N ARG A 100 -0.84 -21.03 -8.58
CA ARG A 100 -2.05 -20.29 -8.19
C ARG A 100 -1.84 -19.52 -6.89
N VAL A 101 -2.24 -18.26 -6.88
CA VAL A 101 -2.15 -17.35 -5.72
C VAL A 101 -3.47 -16.66 -5.46
N CYS A 102 -3.65 -16.23 -4.21
CA CYS A 102 -4.73 -15.33 -3.84
C CYS A 102 -4.14 -14.02 -3.30
N VAL A 103 -4.48 -12.89 -3.93
CA VAL A 103 -4.06 -11.56 -3.45
C VAL A 103 -5.23 -10.90 -2.73
N VAL A 104 -5.04 -10.54 -1.46
CA VAL A 104 -6.06 -9.95 -0.60
C VAL A 104 -5.73 -8.51 -0.30
N GLY A 105 -6.55 -7.58 -0.77
CA GLY A 105 -6.41 -6.14 -0.55
C GLY A 105 -7.49 -5.58 0.38
N GLY A 106 -7.14 -4.61 1.24
CA GLY A 106 -8.09 -3.93 2.12
C GLY A 106 -7.98 -2.41 2.08
N GLY A 107 -9.08 -1.71 1.77
CA GLY A 107 -9.13 -0.25 1.68
C GLY A 107 -8.11 0.29 0.67
N VAL A 108 -7.29 1.27 1.07
CA VAL A 108 -6.20 1.78 0.20
C VAL A 108 -5.13 0.73 -0.08
N GLY A 109 -5.02 -0.32 0.75
CA GLY A 109 -4.14 -1.47 0.48
C GLY A 109 -4.44 -2.17 -0.84
N CYS A 110 -5.64 -2.03 -1.38
CA CYS A 110 -5.97 -2.50 -2.73
C CYS A 110 -5.09 -1.85 -3.79
N ALA A 111 -4.78 -0.56 -3.67
CA ALA A 111 -3.87 0.13 -4.58
C ALA A 111 -2.43 -0.43 -4.53
N ILE A 112 -2.05 -0.95 -3.36
CA ILE A 112 -0.75 -1.58 -3.12
C ILE A 112 -0.74 -3.04 -3.61
N ALA A 113 -1.88 -3.73 -3.49
CA ALA A 113 -2.07 -5.11 -3.95
C ALA A 113 -2.10 -5.22 -5.48
N TYR A 114 -2.60 -4.19 -6.17
CA TYR A 114 -2.77 -4.18 -7.61
C TYR A 114 -1.49 -4.49 -8.40
N PRO A 115 -0.32 -3.83 -8.18
CA PRO A 115 0.89 -4.14 -8.93
C PRO A 115 1.40 -5.56 -8.70
N SER A 116 1.20 -6.14 -7.51
CA SER A 116 1.57 -7.54 -7.23
C SER A 116 0.63 -8.52 -7.93
N ALA A 117 -0.70 -8.28 -7.91
CA ALA A 117 -1.66 -9.08 -8.65
C ALA A 117 -1.35 -9.09 -10.16
N LYS A 118 -1.07 -7.91 -10.72
CA LYS A 118 -0.65 -7.75 -12.11
C LYS A 118 0.63 -8.53 -12.43
N ALA A 119 1.62 -8.46 -11.54
CA ALA A 119 2.90 -9.16 -11.73
C ALA A 119 2.73 -10.70 -11.71
N PHE A 120 1.89 -11.24 -10.83
CA PHE A 120 1.55 -12.67 -10.83
C PHE A 120 0.86 -13.08 -12.14
N LYS A 121 -0.13 -12.32 -12.58
CA LYS A 121 -0.85 -12.56 -13.84
C LYS A 121 0.08 -12.52 -15.05
N GLU A 122 0.97 -11.52 -15.13
CA GLU A 122 1.96 -11.37 -16.20
C GLU A 122 3.01 -12.51 -16.19
N ALA A 123 3.29 -13.09 -15.02
CA ALA A 123 4.14 -14.27 -14.88
C ALA A 123 3.43 -15.60 -15.25
N GLY A 124 2.15 -15.55 -15.63
CA GLY A 124 1.37 -16.75 -15.98
C GLY A 124 0.84 -17.52 -14.78
N VAL A 125 0.83 -16.92 -13.60
CA VAL A 125 0.28 -17.49 -12.37
C VAL A 125 -1.24 -17.28 -12.34
N GLU A 126 -2.04 -18.32 -12.10
CA GLU A 126 -3.47 -18.19 -11.87
C GLU A 126 -3.70 -17.33 -10.63
N THR A 127 -4.35 -16.19 -10.81
CA THR A 127 -4.41 -15.15 -9.79
C THR A 127 -5.86 -14.83 -9.41
N ASP A 128 -6.24 -15.21 -8.20
CA ASP A 128 -7.49 -14.80 -7.57
C ASP A 128 -7.23 -13.52 -6.76
N VAL A 129 -8.14 -12.57 -6.81
CA VAL A 129 -8.02 -11.31 -6.06
C VAL A 129 -9.28 -11.09 -5.23
N ILE A 130 -9.10 -10.82 -3.94
CA ILE A 130 -10.15 -10.39 -3.03
C ILE A 130 -9.86 -8.97 -2.59
N VAL A 131 -10.72 -8.02 -2.95
CA VAL A 131 -10.61 -6.62 -2.53
C VAL A 131 -11.75 -6.24 -1.60
N GLY A 132 -11.44 -5.62 -0.48
CA GLY A 132 -12.41 -5.24 0.54
C GLY A 132 -12.44 -3.74 0.81
N PHE A 133 -13.65 -3.20 0.89
CA PHE A 133 -13.90 -1.79 1.18
C PHE A 133 -15.02 -1.67 2.21
N ARG A 134 -15.11 -0.53 2.91
CA ARG A 134 -16.22 -0.30 3.85
C ARG A 134 -17.55 -0.15 3.14
N ASN A 135 -17.56 0.53 2.01
CA ASN A 135 -18.75 0.82 1.20
C ASN A 135 -18.38 1.10 -0.26
N LYS A 136 -19.41 1.26 -1.10
CA LYS A 136 -19.28 1.54 -2.53
C LYS A 136 -18.47 2.80 -2.85
N ASP A 137 -18.61 3.86 -2.05
CA ASP A 137 -18.03 5.19 -2.38
C ASP A 137 -16.51 5.23 -2.34
N ILE A 138 -15.90 4.25 -1.64
CA ILE A 138 -14.43 4.15 -1.54
C ILE A 138 -13.83 3.03 -2.38
N VAL A 139 -14.62 2.38 -3.24
CA VAL A 139 -14.11 1.39 -4.20
C VAL A 139 -13.18 2.06 -5.20
N ILE A 140 -12.02 1.45 -5.41
CA ILE A 140 -11.01 1.91 -6.38
C ILE A 140 -10.48 0.76 -7.22
N LEU A 141 -10.03 1.05 -8.44
CA LEU A 141 -9.28 0.13 -9.32
C LEU A 141 -10.04 -1.16 -9.71
N GLU A 142 -11.37 -1.17 -9.70
CA GLU A 142 -12.14 -2.37 -10.05
C GLU A 142 -11.85 -2.85 -11.47
N ASP A 143 -11.84 -1.93 -12.44
CA ASP A 143 -11.62 -2.28 -13.85
C ASP A 143 -10.17 -2.68 -14.11
N GLU A 144 -9.22 -2.06 -13.40
CA GLU A 144 -7.81 -2.44 -13.44
C GLU A 144 -7.60 -3.85 -12.86
N PHE A 145 -8.25 -4.18 -11.74
CA PHE A 145 -8.18 -5.52 -11.16
C PHE A 145 -8.79 -6.60 -12.06
N LYS A 146 -9.92 -6.32 -12.72
CA LYS A 146 -10.52 -7.25 -13.70
C LYS A 146 -9.56 -7.66 -14.82
N GLN A 147 -8.62 -6.77 -15.17
CA GLN A 147 -7.58 -7.04 -16.16
C GLN A 147 -6.34 -7.73 -15.57
N ALA A 148 -6.10 -7.57 -14.26
CA ALA A 148 -4.92 -8.03 -13.56
C ALA A 148 -5.09 -9.38 -12.83
N CYS A 149 -6.25 -10.04 -12.93
CA CYS A 149 -6.51 -11.32 -12.28
C CYS A 149 -7.37 -12.25 -13.14
N ASP A 150 -7.53 -13.51 -12.71
CA ASP A 150 -8.43 -14.48 -13.32
C ASP A 150 -9.82 -14.38 -12.68
N HIS A 151 -9.87 -14.21 -11.34
CA HIS A 151 -11.13 -14.04 -10.61
C HIS A 151 -11.01 -12.87 -9.64
N LEU A 152 -11.97 -11.95 -9.71
CA LEU A 152 -12.08 -10.80 -8.82
C LEU A 152 -13.29 -10.98 -7.88
N TYR A 153 -13.04 -10.94 -6.58
CA TYR A 153 -14.06 -10.91 -5.53
C TYR A 153 -14.03 -9.54 -4.85
N LEU A 154 -15.02 -8.72 -5.13
CA LEU A 154 -15.15 -7.41 -4.53
C LEU A 154 -16.13 -7.48 -3.36
N MET A 155 -15.66 -7.12 -2.17
CA MET A 155 -16.39 -7.15 -0.91
C MET A 155 -16.66 -5.74 -0.40
N THR A 156 -17.83 -5.51 0.18
CA THR A 156 -18.10 -4.32 1.00
C THR A 156 -18.64 -4.72 2.36
N ASP A 157 -18.13 -4.06 3.41
CA ASP A 157 -18.52 -4.37 4.81
C ASP A 157 -20.02 -4.13 5.04
N ASP A 158 -20.60 -3.12 4.37
CA ASP A 158 -22.01 -2.74 4.49
C ASP A 158 -22.93 -3.36 3.43
N GLY A 159 -22.38 -4.14 2.48
CA GLY A 159 -23.15 -4.76 1.39
C GLY A 159 -23.65 -3.78 0.32
N SER A 160 -23.16 -2.53 0.29
CA SER A 160 -23.61 -1.52 -0.67
C SER A 160 -23.17 -1.78 -2.11
N TYR A 161 -22.13 -2.65 -2.30
CA TYR A 161 -21.62 -3.04 -3.61
C TYR A 161 -20.86 -4.36 -3.55
N GLY A 162 -20.88 -5.14 -4.65
CA GLY A 162 -20.25 -6.45 -4.70
C GLY A 162 -20.86 -7.46 -3.74
N GLU A 163 -20.02 -8.27 -3.09
CA GLU A 163 -20.46 -9.21 -2.07
C GLU A 163 -20.40 -8.56 -0.68
N HIS A 164 -21.37 -8.89 0.18
CA HIS A 164 -21.42 -8.40 1.57
C HIS A 164 -20.49 -9.19 2.48
N GLY A 165 -19.66 -8.50 3.24
CA GLY A 165 -18.82 -9.10 4.27
C GLY A 165 -17.33 -8.77 4.14
N PHE A 166 -16.53 -9.42 4.99
CA PHE A 166 -15.10 -9.19 5.08
C PHE A 166 -14.32 -10.08 4.11
N VAL A 167 -13.17 -9.61 3.66
CA VAL A 167 -12.23 -10.36 2.79
C VAL A 167 -11.83 -11.72 3.37
N THR A 168 -11.73 -11.84 4.69
CA THR A 168 -11.40 -13.09 5.40
C THR A 168 -12.49 -14.15 5.27
N VAL A 169 -13.75 -13.73 5.24
CA VAL A 169 -14.90 -14.64 5.04
C VAL A 169 -14.86 -15.24 3.63
N LYS A 170 -14.63 -14.39 2.62
CA LYS A 170 -14.49 -14.86 1.23
C LYS A 170 -13.28 -15.77 1.07
N LEU A 171 -12.13 -15.40 1.65
CA LEU A 171 -10.92 -16.24 1.60
C LEU A 171 -11.18 -17.61 2.23
N GLN A 172 -11.84 -17.65 3.40
CA GLN A 172 -12.21 -18.91 4.05
C GLN A 172 -13.11 -19.77 3.16
N GLN A 173 -14.15 -19.18 2.56
CA GLN A 173 -15.04 -19.88 1.62
C GLN A 173 -14.27 -20.50 0.45
N LEU A 174 -13.31 -19.78 -0.14
CA LEU A 174 -12.48 -20.28 -1.23
C LEU A 174 -11.61 -21.45 -0.78
N LEU A 175 -10.98 -21.35 0.39
CA LEU A 175 -10.16 -22.43 0.96
C LEU A 175 -11.02 -23.67 1.30
N GLU A 176 -12.20 -23.50 1.89
CA GLU A 176 -13.14 -24.57 2.23
C GLU A 176 -13.75 -25.24 0.98
N SER A 177 -13.83 -24.52 -0.16
CA SER A 177 -14.26 -25.10 -1.43
C SER A 177 -13.23 -26.05 -2.06
N GLY A 178 -12.05 -26.19 -1.45
CA GLY A 178 -10.97 -27.09 -1.91
C GLY A 178 -9.98 -26.44 -2.87
N ILE A 179 -10.08 -25.13 -3.10
CA ILE A 179 -9.09 -24.41 -3.91
C ILE A 179 -7.74 -24.44 -3.19
N GLN A 180 -6.70 -24.87 -3.91
CA GLN A 180 -5.33 -24.93 -3.40
C GLN A 180 -4.56 -23.71 -3.90
N TYR A 181 -4.05 -22.88 -2.95
CA TYR A 181 -3.16 -21.77 -3.26
C TYR A 181 -1.73 -22.11 -2.83
N ASP A 182 -0.76 -21.80 -3.69
CA ASP A 182 0.66 -21.86 -3.32
C ASP A 182 1.02 -20.75 -2.35
N GLU A 183 0.33 -19.62 -2.45
CA GLU A 183 0.54 -18.45 -1.57
C GLU A 183 -0.71 -17.57 -1.50
N VAL A 184 -0.96 -17.02 -0.32
CA VAL A 184 -1.88 -15.90 -0.10
C VAL A 184 -1.05 -14.66 0.22
N LEU A 185 -1.17 -13.60 -0.57
CA LEU A 185 -0.53 -12.30 -0.32
C LEU A 185 -1.57 -11.32 0.24
N ALA A 186 -1.40 -10.83 1.46
CA ALA A 186 -2.32 -9.89 2.08
C ALA A 186 -1.70 -8.50 2.27
N ILE A 187 -2.42 -7.46 1.84
CA ILE A 187 -1.96 -6.08 1.86
C ILE A 187 -3.10 -5.15 2.32
N GLY A 188 -2.90 -4.49 3.45
CA GLY A 188 -3.91 -3.61 4.01
C GLY A 188 -3.68 -3.24 5.47
N PRO A 189 -4.73 -2.90 6.20
CA PRO A 189 -4.64 -2.63 7.64
C PRO A 189 -4.03 -3.81 8.41
N ILE A 190 -3.17 -3.52 9.39
CA ILE A 190 -2.48 -4.56 10.18
C ILE A 190 -3.46 -5.59 10.79
N PRO A 191 -4.63 -5.18 11.35
CA PRO A 191 -5.61 -6.15 11.83
C PRO A 191 -6.12 -7.09 10.74
N MET A 192 -6.36 -6.58 9.51
CA MET A 192 -6.78 -7.42 8.37
C MET A 192 -5.72 -8.46 8.04
N MET A 193 -4.45 -8.07 7.91
CA MET A 193 -3.34 -8.98 7.64
C MET A 193 -3.19 -10.06 8.73
N LYS A 194 -3.34 -9.66 10.01
CA LYS A 194 -3.38 -10.60 11.16
C LYS A 194 -4.51 -11.63 11.00
N PHE A 195 -5.71 -11.18 10.64
CA PHE A 195 -6.86 -12.09 10.47
C PHE A 195 -6.72 -12.97 9.22
N VAL A 196 -6.20 -12.46 8.10
CA VAL A 196 -5.89 -13.27 6.91
C VAL A 196 -4.91 -14.40 7.28
N SER A 197 -3.83 -14.09 8.00
CA SER A 197 -2.85 -15.08 8.45
C SER A 197 -3.49 -16.16 9.34
N LYS A 198 -4.37 -15.76 10.27
CA LYS A 198 -5.13 -16.71 11.10
C LYS A 198 -6.10 -17.57 10.28
N THR A 199 -6.70 -17.03 9.22
CA THR A 199 -7.63 -17.77 8.36
C THR A 199 -6.90 -18.83 7.54
N THR A 200 -5.69 -18.57 7.08
CA THR A 200 -4.93 -19.50 6.24
C THR A 200 -4.17 -20.55 7.04
N GLU A 201 -3.85 -20.29 8.30
CA GLU A 201 -3.04 -21.18 9.16
C GLU A 201 -3.60 -22.62 9.26
N PRO A 202 -4.91 -22.85 9.50
CA PRO A 202 -5.49 -24.19 9.58
C PRO A 202 -5.40 -24.99 8.26
N PHE A 203 -5.28 -24.29 7.13
CA PHE A 203 -5.18 -24.89 5.80
C PHE A 203 -3.72 -25.12 5.37
N GLY A 204 -2.74 -24.69 6.19
CA GLY A 204 -1.31 -24.82 5.89
C GLY A 204 -0.85 -24.03 4.66
N VAL A 205 -1.60 -23.01 4.25
CA VAL A 205 -1.27 -22.21 3.06
C VAL A 205 -0.24 -21.13 3.44
N LYS A 206 0.86 -21.08 2.69
CA LYS A 206 1.87 -20.02 2.83
C LYS A 206 1.21 -18.66 2.72
N THR A 207 1.39 -17.82 3.73
CA THR A 207 0.80 -16.48 3.76
C THR A 207 1.88 -15.44 3.87
N VAL A 208 1.88 -14.52 2.91
CA VAL A 208 2.79 -13.37 2.88
C VAL A 208 1.98 -12.10 3.18
N VAL A 209 2.54 -11.22 4.00
CA VAL A 209 1.94 -9.93 4.34
C VAL A 209 2.90 -8.80 4.01
N SER A 210 2.40 -7.75 3.37
CA SER A 210 3.20 -6.57 3.05
C SER A 210 3.06 -5.54 4.16
N LEU A 211 4.08 -5.45 5.02
CA LEU A 211 4.04 -4.66 6.25
C LEU A 211 4.32 -3.18 5.99
N ASN A 212 3.63 -2.33 6.75
CA ASN A 212 3.68 -0.87 6.64
C ASN A 212 4.10 -0.18 7.97
N PRO A 213 5.25 -0.53 8.57
CA PRO A 213 5.76 0.19 9.72
C PRO A 213 6.18 1.60 9.33
N ILE A 214 6.35 2.46 10.36
CA ILE A 214 6.92 3.80 10.18
C ILE A 214 8.32 3.68 9.56
N MET A 215 8.56 4.36 8.46
CA MET A 215 9.84 4.40 7.75
C MET A 215 10.32 5.83 7.59
N VAL A 216 11.61 6.07 7.83
CA VAL A 216 12.23 7.40 7.68
C VAL A 216 13.34 7.36 6.63
N ASP A 217 14.32 6.46 6.80
CA ASP A 217 15.50 6.39 5.96
C ASP A 217 15.29 5.51 4.71
N GLY A 218 14.76 4.30 4.89
CA GLY A 218 14.49 3.36 3.79
C GLY A 218 15.68 2.49 3.39
N THR A 219 16.85 2.61 4.05
CA THR A 219 18.10 1.89 3.69
C THR A 219 18.60 0.95 4.78
N GLY A 220 17.79 0.76 5.86
CA GLY A 220 18.13 -0.13 6.99
C GLY A 220 19.01 0.52 8.07
N MET A 221 19.35 1.80 7.95
CA MET A 221 20.28 2.45 8.88
C MET A 221 19.59 2.96 10.15
N CYS A 222 18.41 3.58 10.04
CA CYS A 222 17.79 4.25 11.19
C CYS A 222 17.05 3.31 12.15
N GLY A 223 16.73 2.08 11.74
CA GLY A 223 16.00 1.10 12.56
C GLY A 223 14.53 1.46 12.84
N GLY A 224 14.00 2.53 12.25
CA GLY A 224 12.60 2.99 12.44
C GLY A 224 11.57 1.92 12.05
N CYS A 225 11.84 1.22 10.95
CA CYS A 225 10.94 0.23 10.36
C CYS A 225 11.14 -1.21 10.87
N ARG A 226 11.74 -1.39 12.06
CA ARG A 226 11.94 -2.75 12.59
C ARG A 226 10.61 -3.41 12.96
N VAL A 227 10.54 -4.70 12.64
CA VAL A 227 9.42 -5.60 12.91
C VAL A 227 9.97 -6.92 13.45
N THR A 228 9.24 -7.59 14.32
CA THR A 228 9.62 -8.92 14.80
C THR A 228 8.93 -9.99 13.98
N VAL A 229 9.72 -10.87 13.34
CA VAL A 229 9.24 -11.98 12.51
C VAL A 229 9.95 -13.26 12.92
N GLY A 230 9.19 -14.25 13.41
CA GLY A 230 9.74 -15.51 13.93
C GLY A 230 10.70 -15.33 15.12
N GLY A 231 10.46 -14.31 15.94
CA GLY A 231 11.31 -13.97 17.09
C GLY A 231 12.59 -13.19 16.73
N GLU A 232 12.83 -12.88 15.44
CA GLU A 232 13.97 -12.11 14.98
C GLU A 232 13.56 -10.69 14.57
N VAL A 233 14.40 -9.71 14.89
CA VAL A 233 14.21 -8.33 14.41
C VAL A 233 14.62 -8.24 12.94
N LYS A 234 13.70 -7.73 12.10
CA LYS A 234 13.91 -7.44 10.68
C LYS A 234 13.65 -5.96 10.41
N PHE A 235 14.22 -5.43 9.35
CA PHE A 235 13.97 -4.06 8.89
C PHE A 235 13.12 -4.10 7.62
N ALA A 236 11.85 -3.69 7.71
CA ALA A 236 10.91 -3.81 6.60
C ALA A 236 11.37 -3.09 5.32
N CYS A 237 12.18 -2.06 5.41
CA CYS A 237 12.69 -1.34 4.26
C CYS A 237 13.78 -2.08 3.46
N VAL A 238 14.46 -3.07 4.04
CA VAL A 238 15.54 -3.83 3.35
C VAL A 238 15.31 -5.34 3.38
N ASP A 239 14.69 -5.89 4.44
CA ASP A 239 14.37 -7.32 4.55
C ASP A 239 13.02 -7.65 3.91
N GLY A 240 12.08 -6.66 3.86
CA GLY A 240 10.73 -6.73 3.33
C GLY A 240 10.50 -5.82 2.13
N PRO A 241 9.28 -5.30 1.97
CA PRO A 241 8.17 -5.21 2.95
C PRO A 241 7.38 -6.50 3.18
N ASP A 242 7.59 -7.52 2.37
CA ASP A 242 6.86 -8.76 2.37
C ASP A 242 7.49 -9.77 3.35
N PHE A 243 6.68 -10.32 4.27
CA PHE A 243 7.11 -11.25 5.32
C PHE A 243 6.13 -12.42 5.47
N ASP A 244 6.60 -13.51 6.08
CA ASP A 244 5.78 -14.64 6.49
C ASP A 244 4.75 -14.20 7.54
N GLY A 245 3.48 -14.10 7.13
CA GLY A 245 2.39 -13.60 7.95
C GLY A 245 2.12 -14.43 9.21
N HIS A 246 2.44 -15.73 9.19
CA HIS A 246 2.28 -16.59 10.36
C HIS A 246 3.36 -16.37 11.45
N LYS A 247 4.43 -15.62 11.11
CA LYS A 247 5.55 -15.36 12.04
C LYS A 247 5.64 -13.93 12.52
N VAL A 248 4.81 -13.02 12.00
CA VAL A 248 4.82 -11.59 12.38
C VAL A 248 4.26 -11.39 13.77
N ASP A 249 4.96 -10.62 14.61
CA ASP A 249 4.40 -10.06 15.84
C ASP A 249 3.55 -8.81 15.51
N TYR A 250 2.26 -9.06 15.25
CA TYR A 250 1.31 -8.00 14.91
C TYR A 250 1.03 -7.05 16.07
N ASP A 251 1.10 -7.52 17.31
CA ASP A 251 0.77 -6.71 18.49
C ASP A 251 1.90 -5.70 18.76
N GLU A 252 3.16 -6.11 18.64
CA GLU A 252 4.29 -5.19 18.64
C GLU A 252 4.18 -4.18 17.50
N LEU A 253 3.90 -4.62 16.28
CA LEU A 253 3.78 -3.74 15.11
C LEU A 253 2.68 -2.69 15.29
N MET A 254 1.51 -3.07 15.79
CA MET A 254 0.41 -2.13 16.09
C MET A 254 0.79 -1.11 17.16
N SER A 255 1.45 -1.57 18.23
CA SER A 255 1.95 -0.70 19.30
C SER A 255 2.94 0.33 18.76
N ARG A 256 3.92 -0.12 17.97
CA ARG A 256 4.93 0.77 17.37
C ARG A 256 4.33 1.81 16.41
N ASN A 257 3.36 1.43 15.60
CA ASN A 257 2.70 2.35 14.67
C ASN A 257 1.79 3.38 15.37
N SER A 258 1.52 3.22 16.66
CA SER A 258 0.72 4.18 17.44
C SER A 258 1.53 5.28 18.13
N VAL A 259 2.86 5.16 18.20
CA VAL A 259 3.76 5.99 19.06
C VAL A 259 3.66 7.50 18.75
N TYR A 260 3.41 7.88 17.49
CA TYR A 260 3.39 9.30 17.09
C TYR A 260 1.99 9.88 16.89
N ARG A 261 0.92 9.09 17.07
CA ARG A 261 -0.46 9.51 16.76
C ARG A 261 -0.90 10.82 17.40
N GLU A 262 -0.54 11.03 18.66
CA GLU A 262 -0.92 12.26 19.38
C GLU A 262 -0.21 13.50 18.80
N ARG A 263 1.10 13.37 18.52
CA ARG A 263 1.90 14.43 17.91
C ARG A 263 1.45 14.76 16.49
N GLU A 264 1.17 13.74 15.68
CA GLU A 264 0.62 13.91 14.33
C GLU A 264 -0.72 14.66 14.34
N ALA A 265 -1.60 14.32 15.29
CA ALA A 265 -2.89 14.98 15.44
C ALA A 265 -2.74 16.46 15.87
N GLU A 266 -1.75 16.78 16.71
CA GLU A 266 -1.47 18.14 17.14
C GLU A 266 -0.84 18.99 16.03
N GLU A 267 0.16 18.47 15.33
CA GLU A 267 0.79 19.13 14.17
C GLU A 267 -0.23 19.40 13.06
N ARG A 268 -1.11 18.47 12.78
CA ARG A 268 -2.19 18.65 11.80
C ARG A 268 -3.09 19.83 12.15
N LYS A 269 -3.51 19.97 13.42
CA LYS A 269 -4.32 21.12 13.88
C LYS A 269 -3.58 22.44 13.69
N THR A 270 -2.30 22.49 14.06
CA THR A 270 -1.47 23.68 13.95
C THR A 270 -1.25 24.08 12.49
N HIS A 271 -1.06 23.12 11.60
CA HIS A 271 -0.88 23.37 10.17
C HIS A 271 -2.15 23.94 9.52
N ILE A 272 -3.33 23.40 9.83
CA ILE A 272 -4.62 23.93 9.35
C ILE A 272 -4.81 25.38 9.79
N CYS A 273 -4.52 25.70 11.06
CA CYS A 273 -4.60 27.07 11.56
C CYS A 273 -3.63 28.03 10.85
N ARG A 274 -2.42 27.61 10.51
CA ARG A 274 -1.45 28.42 9.75
C ARG A 274 -1.93 28.69 8.33
N ASN A 275 -2.44 27.69 7.63
CA ASN A 275 -2.96 27.83 6.26
C ASN A 275 -4.19 28.73 6.21
N GLN A 276 -5.08 28.66 7.19
CA GLN A 276 -6.22 29.58 7.31
C GLN A 276 -5.76 31.04 7.50
N LYS A 277 -4.78 31.31 8.38
CA LYS A 277 -4.22 32.64 8.58
C LYS A 277 -3.53 33.20 7.33
N MET A 278 -2.77 32.38 6.60
CA MET A 278 -2.16 32.79 5.31
C MET A 278 -3.20 33.12 4.26
N GLY A 279 -4.31 32.37 4.19
CA GLY A 279 -5.44 32.66 3.31
C GLY A 279 -6.14 33.98 3.63
N GLU A 280 -6.30 34.31 4.90
CA GLU A 280 -6.88 35.58 5.36
C GLU A 280 -5.95 36.78 5.12
N GLU A 281 -4.63 36.62 5.15
CA GLU A 281 -3.65 37.65 4.84
C GLU A 281 -3.52 37.95 3.35
N LEU A 282 -3.81 36.95 2.47
CA LEU A 282 -3.82 37.12 1.01
C LEU A 282 -5.11 37.75 0.46
N ILE A 283 -6.16 37.83 1.27
CA ILE A 283 -7.45 38.45 0.91
C ILE A 283 -7.53 39.92 1.42
N LYS A 284 -6.59 40.37 2.23
CA LYS A 284 -6.42 41.78 2.65
C LYS A 284 -5.42 42.50 1.78
#